data_ac5e8fdf53cf67e0d41b280f02d3552d
#
_entry.id   ac5e8fdf53cf67e0d41b280f02d3552d
#
_cell.length_a   1.000
_cell.length_b   1.000
_cell.length_c   1.000
_cell.angle_alpha   90.00
_cell.angle_beta   90.00
_cell.angle_gamma   90.00
#
_symmetry.space_group_name_H-M   'P 1'
#
loop_
_entity.id
_entity.type
_entity.pdbx_description
1 polymer ?
#
loop_
_entity_poly.entity_id
_entity_poly.type
_entity_poly.pdbx_seq_one_letter_code
_entity_poly.pdbx_strand_id
1 'polypeptide(L)'
;MGKFTSTKVFDGFSTVFRQWKAETTHCKYLHGYGISFKLWFTGQLDNRNWVWDFGGMKRAKGTIDGMPPKDWFDFMFDHTFIVAEDDPYK
;
A
#
# COMPACT_ATOMS: atom_id res chain seq x y z
N MET A 1 4.87 -20.96 22.73
CA MET A 1 5.10 -19.51 22.80
C MET A 1 3.97 -18.78 22.12
N GLY A 2 3.54 -17.67 22.67
CA GLY A 2 2.48 -16.87 22.07
C GLY A 2 2.92 -16.18 20.80
N LYS A 3 1.95 -15.72 20.03
CA LYS A 3 2.19 -14.90 18.87
C LYS A 3 2.02 -13.43 19.25
N PHE A 4 2.77 -12.59 18.57
CA PHE A 4 2.75 -11.14 18.77
C PHE A 4 2.41 -10.47 17.44
N THR A 5 1.76 -9.32 17.52
CA THR A 5 1.39 -8.56 16.34
C THR A 5 1.93 -7.13 16.47
N SER A 6 2.66 -6.71 15.45
CA SER A 6 3.08 -5.32 15.30
C SER A 6 2.33 -4.70 14.12
N THR A 7 2.16 -3.40 14.15
CA THR A 7 1.51 -2.68 13.05
C THR A 7 2.39 -1.54 12.57
N LYS A 8 2.26 -1.24 11.28
CA LYS A 8 2.94 -0.12 10.65
C LYS A 8 1.98 0.57 9.70
N VAL A 9 1.93 1.89 9.77
CA VAL A 9 1.12 2.71 8.87
C VAL A 9 2.05 3.43 7.90
N PHE A 10 1.73 3.34 6.61
CA PHE A 10 2.33 4.14 5.56
C PHE A 10 1.27 5.08 5.02
N ASP A 11 1.57 6.38 4.97
CA ASP A 11 0.63 7.38 4.48
C ASP A 11 1.31 8.33 3.49
N GLY A 12 0.58 9.33 3.04
CA GLY A 12 1.12 10.33 2.15
C GLY A 12 1.15 9.92 0.69
N PHE A 13 0.44 8.86 0.30
CA PHE A 13 0.35 8.46 -1.10
C PHE A 13 -0.76 9.25 -1.77
N SER A 14 -0.45 9.87 -2.90
CA SER A 14 -1.42 10.66 -3.66
C SER A 14 -1.68 9.97 -5.00
N THR A 15 -2.93 9.67 -5.28
CA THR A 15 -3.31 8.95 -6.49
C THR A 15 -4.62 9.48 -7.03
N VAL A 16 -4.94 9.11 -8.26
CA VAL A 16 -6.17 9.49 -8.95
C VAL A 16 -6.87 8.23 -9.43
N PHE A 17 -8.16 8.15 -9.20
CA PHE A 17 -8.96 7.07 -9.79
C PHE A 17 -10.42 7.49 -9.88
N ARG A 18 -11.23 6.65 -10.51
CA ARG A 18 -12.67 6.83 -10.59
C ARG A 18 -13.36 5.47 -10.49
N GLN A 19 -14.65 5.52 -10.16
CA GLN A 19 -15.52 4.35 -10.20
C GLN A 19 -16.45 4.53 -11.40
N TRP A 20 -16.04 4.04 -12.55
CA TRP A 20 -16.72 4.35 -13.80
C TRP A 20 -18.15 3.82 -13.88
N LYS A 21 -18.47 2.80 -13.07
CA LYS A 21 -19.82 2.24 -13.01
C LYS A 21 -20.77 3.01 -12.09
N ALA A 22 -20.27 3.99 -11.35
CA ALA A 22 -21.08 4.79 -10.43
C ALA A 22 -21.77 5.92 -11.20
N GLU A 23 -22.70 5.59 -12.08
CA GLU A 23 -23.25 6.51 -13.07
C GLU A 23 -24.05 7.66 -12.46
N THR A 24 -24.60 7.49 -11.26
CA THR A 24 -25.46 8.48 -10.63
C THR A 24 -24.74 9.31 -9.55
N THR A 25 -23.43 9.12 -9.37
CA THR A 25 -22.68 9.81 -8.31
C THR A 25 -21.44 10.46 -8.89
N HIS A 26 -20.84 11.34 -8.08
CA HIS A 26 -19.57 11.98 -8.44
C HIS A 26 -18.41 11.01 -8.55
N CYS A 27 -18.56 9.79 -8.06
CA CYS A 27 -17.50 8.79 -8.09
C CYS A 27 -17.12 8.36 -9.51
N LYS A 28 -17.97 8.65 -10.50
CA LYS A 28 -17.65 8.38 -11.91
C LYS A 28 -16.59 9.30 -12.49
N TYR A 29 -16.35 10.43 -11.85
CA TYR A 29 -15.35 11.39 -12.31
C TYR A 29 -13.99 11.08 -11.68
N LEU A 30 -12.94 11.49 -12.36
CA LEU A 30 -11.59 11.38 -11.81
C LEU A 30 -11.44 12.29 -10.61
N HIS A 31 -10.93 11.73 -9.51
CA HIS A 31 -10.68 12.46 -8.29
C HIS A 31 -9.31 12.10 -7.75
N GLY A 32 -8.67 13.09 -7.13
CA GLY A 32 -7.46 12.84 -6.36
C GLY A 32 -7.81 12.30 -4.98
N TYR A 33 -7.03 11.33 -4.53
CA TYR A 33 -7.20 10.70 -3.23
C TYR A 33 -5.87 10.62 -2.51
N GLY A 34 -5.90 10.93 -1.22
CA GLY A 34 -4.80 10.55 -0.33
C GLY A 34 -5.11 9.18 0.24
N ILE A 35 -4.18 8.24 0.09
CA ILE A 35 -4.36 6.90 0.62
C ILE A 35 -3.27 6.54 1.61
N SER A 36 -3.61 5.62 2.49
CA SER A 36 -2.70 5.08 3.47
C SER A 36 -2.91 3.58 3.59
N PHE A 37 -1.90 2.90 4.11
CA PHE A 37 -1.93 1.46 4.32
C PHE A 37 -1.53 1.16 5.74
N LYS A 38 -2.25 0.25 6.38
CA LYS A 38 -1.86 -0.30 7.67
C LYS A 38 -1.53 -1.78 7.47
N LEU A 39 -0.35 -2.16 7.89
CA LEU A 39 0.12 -3.53 7.79
C LEU A 39 0.22 -4.14 9.17
N TRP A 40 -0.19 -5.38 9.28
CA TRP A 40 -0.08 -6.17 10.50
C TRP A 40 0.95 -7.26 10.26
N PHE A 41 1.90 -7.38 11.18
CA PHE A 41 2.91 -8.43 11.16
C PHE A 41 2.71 -9.29 12.39
N THR A 42 2.43 -10.57 12.19
CA THR A 42 2.14 -11.49 13.29
C THR A 42 3.12 -12.64 13.25
N GLY A 43 3.73 -12.95 14.38
CA GLY A 43 4.68 -14.05 14.47
C GLY A 43 5.37 -14.09 15.81
N GLN A 44 6.49 -14.80 15.84
CA GLN A 44 7.33 -14.90 17.02
C GLN A 44 8.27 -13.70 17.09
N LEU A 45 8.69 -13.38 18.31
CA LEU A 45 9.71 -12.34 18.50
C LEU A 45 11.08 -12.90 18.12
N ASP A 46 11.90 -12.06 17.49
CA ASP A 46 13.29 -12.38 17.22
C ASP A 46 14.15 -12.08 18.46
N ASN A 47 15.48 -12.17 18.32
CA ASN A 47 16.41 -11.95 19.41
C ASN A 47 16.48 -10.50 19.89
N ARG A 48 15.82 -9.58 19.19
CA ARG A 48 15.68 -8.18 19.58
C ARG A 48 14.30 -7.88 20.14
N ASN A 49 13.46 -8.92 20.34
CA ASN A 49 12.06 -8.81 20.73
C ASN A 49 11.21 -8.07 19.69
N TRP A 50 11.54 -8.25 18.41
CA TRP A 50 10.79 -7.68 17.29
C TRP A 50 10.09 -8.79 16.52
N VAL A 51 8.84 -8.52 16.10
CA VAL A 51 8.16 -9.38 15.12
C VAL A 51 8.71 -9.12 13.73
N TRP A 52 8.96 -7.86 13.42
CA TRP A 52 9.46 -7.42 12.13
C TRP A 52 10.29 -6.15 12.31
N ASP A 53 11.42 -6.08 11.62
CA ASP A 53 12.24 -4.86 11.58
C ASP A 53 11.62 -3.91 10.56
N PHE A 54 10.93 -2.87 11.04
CA PHE A 54 10.28 -1.91 10.14
C PHE A 54 11.29 -1.16 9.25
N GLY A 55 12.51 -1.02 9.67
CA GLY A 55 13.55 -0.48 8.81
C GLY A 55 13.79 -1.34 7.58
N GLY A 56 13.49 -2.63 7.65
CA GLY A 56 13.56 -3.53 6.51
C GLY A 56 12.62 -3.14 5.37
N MET A 57 11.55 -2.41 5.68
CA MET A 57 10.65 -1.90 4.63
C MET A 57 11.33 -0.94 3.67
N LYS A 58 12.46 -0.39 4.07
CA LYS A 58 13.26 0.54 3.25
C LYS A 58 14.53 -0.09 2.71
N ARG A 59 14.96 -1.22 3.28
CA ARG A 59 16.26 -1.82 2.97
C ARG A 59 16.18 -3.19 2.35
N ALA A 60 15.08 -3.91 2.54
CA ALA A 60 14.94 -5.27 2.04
C ALA A 60 15.07 -5.30 0.52
N LYS A 61 15.81 -6.28 0.01
CA LYS A 61 16.03 -6.41 -1.42
C LYS A 61 15.16 -7.53 -1.97
N GLY A 62 14.61 -7.30 -3.16
CA GLY A 62 13.94 -8.34 -3.90
C GLY A 62 12.65 -8.86 -3.29
N THR A 63 12.01 -8.12 -2.40
CA THR A 63 10.82 -8.60 -1.73
C THR A 63 9.57 -8.45 -2.59
N ILE A 64 9.46 -7.34 -3.34
CA ILE A 64 8.33 -7.11 -4.26
C ILE A 64 8.91 -6.48 -5.51
N ASP A 65 8.81 -7.19 -6.65
CA ASP A 65 9.30 -6.71 -7.94
C ASP A 65 10.74 -6.17 -7.88
N GLY A 66 11.57 -6.75 -7.02
CA GLY A 66 12.94 -6.32 -6.87
C GLY A 66 13.13 -5.05 -6.05
N MET A 67 12.08 -4.52 -5.45
CA MET A 67 12.12 -3.30 -4.66
C MET A 67 11.92 -3.58 -3.19
N PRO A 68 12.48 -2.75 -2.29
CA PRO A 68 12.02 -2.75 -0.90
C PRO A 68 10.53 -2.43 -0.83
N PRO A 69 9.81 -2.97 0.16
CA PRO A 69 8.36 -2.76 0.24
C PRO A 69 7.92 -1.28 0.24
N LYS A 70 8.65 -0.40 0.93
CA LYS A 70 8.30 1.03 0.96
C LYS A 70 8.40 1.63 -0.44
N ASP A 71 9.45 1.29 -1.20
CA ASP A 71 9.64 1.79 -2.55
C ASP A 71 8.56 1.26 -3.49
N TRP A 72 8.12 0.01 -3.29
CA TRP A 72 7.06 -0.57 -4.08
C TRP A 72 5.74 0.17 -3.86
N PHE A 73 5.41 0.50 -2.60
CA PHE A 73 4.20 1.27 -2.31
C PHE A 73 4.26 2.65 -2.97
N ASP A 74 5.42 3.33 -2.91
CA ASP A 74 5.58 4.62 -3.57
C ASP A 74 5.41 4.49 -5.08
N PHE A 75 6.02 3.47 -5.68
CA PHE A 75 5.95 3.25 -7.12
C PHE A 75 4.52 2.97 -7.59
N MET A 76 3.79 2.13 -6.85
CA MET A 76 2.46 1.68 -7.28
C MET A 76 1.36 2.68 -6.96
N PHE A 77 1.49 3.45 -5.88
CA PHE A 77 0.37 4.20 -5.35
C PHE A 77 0.62 5.68 -5.15
N ASP A 78 1.84 6.17 -5.35
CA ASP A 78 2.11 7.60 -5.18
C ASP A 78 2.28 8.27 -6.55
N HIS A 79 1.57 9.38 -6.75
CA HIS A 79 1.54 10.11 -8.01
C HIS A 79 1.18 9.21 -9.18
N THR A 80 0.17 8.37 -8.99
CA THR A 80 -0.24 7.37 -9.97
C THR A 80 -1.69 7.54 -10.34
N PHE A 81 -2.04 6.96 -11.49
CA PHE A 81 -3.41 6.82 -11.96
C PHE A 81 -3.80 5.35 -11.80
N ILE A 82 -4.78 5.08 -10.96
CA ILE A 82 -5.29 3.73 -10.76
C ILE A 82 -6.53 3.58 -11.62
N VAL A 83 -6.49 2.63 -12.55
CA VAL A 83 -7.58 2.44 -13.51
C VAL A 83 -8.14 1.03 -13.38
N ALA A 84 -9.46 0.91 -13.35
CA ALA A 84 -10.11 -0.40 -13.38
C ALA A 84 -9.84 -1.06 -14.73
N GLU A 85 -9.59 -2.35 -14.71
CA GLU A 85 -9.27 -3.08 -15.93
C GLU A 85 -10.41 -3.01 -16.94
N ASP A 86 -11.65 -3.00 -16.48
CA ASP A 86 -12.85 -2.97 -17.30
C ASP A 86 -13.35 -1.55 -17.59
N ASP A 87 -12.60 -0.51 -17.22
CA ASP A 87 -12.97 0.87 -17.53
C ASP A 87 -12.87 1.08 -19.06
N PRO A 88 -13.95 1.51 -19.73
CA PRO A 88 -13.92 1.68 -21.18
C PRO A 88 -12.96 2.74 -21.68
N TYR A 89 -12.50 3.61 -20.80
CA TYR A 89 -11.59 4.70 -21.16
C TYR A 89 -10.18 4.52 -20.58
N LYS A 90 -9.84 3.28 -20.24
CA LYS A 90 -8.50 3.03 -19.71
C LYS A 90 -7.42 3.23 -20.79
#